data_9f4844af36884e7cf22e3d92a21a947a
#
_entry.id   9f4844af36884e7cf22e3d92a21a947a
#
_cell.length_a   1.000
_cell.length_b   1.000
_cell.length_c   1.000
_cell.angle_alpha   90.00
_cell.angle_beta   90.00
_cell.angle_gamma   90.00
#
_symmetry.space_group_name_H-M   'P 1'
#
loop_
_entity.id
_entity.type
_entity.pdbx_description
1 polymer ?
#
loop_
_entity_poly.entity_id
_entity_poly.type
_entity_poly.pdbx_seq_one_letter_code
_entity_poly.pdbx_strand_id
1 'polypeptide(L)'
;MALQLIYGNSGSGKSTYIYEKVIQMAQADRRRNFYVIVPEQFTMQTQRELVCRSENHVIINIDVVSFERLAYRIFDELGIQNTVMEETGKSLILRKIAEEKGRNLTVLRGNIRKMGYINELKSMISELMQYDISVEELGDFLHQLKPDSNLYYKLSDVHTMYAAFEEYLQGQYVTAERVLDVLAEAVDDSKLLQDAVFVFDGFTGFTPVQMKLLHRCMHVVKDMYVTVTLDVREDPLADHGIQDLFYMSRKMTATLLRAAQEEAYIVEEPVFLPVGANSRLAQSPVLAHLEQNLFRVRSHRYEENCGEALRIYSLATPREELRFAAWKLSHLMREKNYRYHEYAIVCGDVECYEKYAKSVFELYDIPYFVDTKTDRKSVV
;
A
#
# COMPACT_ATOMS: atom_id res chain seq x y z
N MET A 1 9.04 -25.09 -2.63
CA MET A 1 8.78 -23.72 -3.11
C MET A 1 7.34 -23.63 -3.54
N ALA A 2 6.52 -22.95 -2.76
CA ALA A 2 5.09 -22.93 -3.02
C ALA A 2 4.43 -21.59 -2.68
N LEU A 3 3.40 -21.20 -3.48
CA LEU A 3 2.50 -20.09 -3.23
C LEU A 3 1.19 -20.60 -2.63
N GLN A 4 0.78 -20.08 -1.49
CA GLN A 4 -0.53 -20.34 -0.92
C GLN A 4 -1.31 -19.03 -0.72
N LEU A 5 -2.52 -18.97 -1.26
CA LEU A 5 -3.42 -17.84 -1.12
C LEU A 5 -4.42 -18.09 0.02
N ILE A 6 -4.65 -17.07 0.84
CA ILE A 6 -5.59 -17.12 1.97
C ILE A 6 -6.70 -16.11 1.71
N TYR A 7 -7.87 -16.60 1.32
CA TYR A 7 -9.03 -15.80 0.98
C TYR A 7 -9.94 -15.59 2.18
N GLY A 8 -10.52 -14.42 2.27
CA GLY A 8 -11.52 -14.14 3.29
C GLY A 8 -12.09 -12.73 3.20
N ASN A 9 -13.28 -12.57 3.71
CA ASN A 9 -13.94 -11.28 3.84
C ASN A 9 -13.20 -10.37 4.82
N SER A 10 -13.52 -9.08 4.82
CA SER A 10 -13.00 -8.17 5.85
C SER A 10 -13.39 -8.64 7.25
N GLY A 11 -12.41 -8.73 8.16
CA GLY A 11 -12.64 -9.21 9.52
C GLY A 11 -12.82 -10.72 9.69
N SER A 12 -12.61 -11.55 8.64
CA SER A 12 -12.71 -13.03 8.73
C SER A 12 -11.59 -13.71 9.51
N GLY A 13 -10.55 -12.97 9.92
CA GLY A 13 -9.43 -13.50 10.68
C GLY A 13 -8.21 -13.93 9.85
N LYS A 14 -8.07 -13.49 8.59
CA LYS A 14 -6.93 -13.82 7.72
C LYS A 14 -5.59 -13.56 8.37
N SER A 15 -5.39 -12.35 8.89
CA SER A 15 -4.13 -11.95 9.56
C SER A 15 -3.87 -12.81 10.80
N THR A 16 -4.90 -13.09 11.59
CA THR A 16 -4.81 -14.00 12.75
C THR A 16 -4.33 -15.38 12.32
N TYR A 17 -4.99 -15.97 11.31
CA TYR A 17 -4.63 -17.29 10.79
C TYR A 17 -3.18 -17.36 10.31
N ILE A 18 -2.76 -16.39 9.49
CA ILE A 18 -1.40 -16.44 8.94
C ILE A 18 -0.33 -16.13 9.98
N TYR A 19 -0.59 -15.26 10.95
CA TYR A 19 0.36 -14.96 12.01
C TYR A 19 0.56 -16.16 12.95
N GLU A 20 -0.50 -16.86 13.31
CA GLU A 20 -0.41 -18.11 14.08
C GLU A 20 0.37 -19.18 13.32
N LYS A 21 0.10 -19.34 12.02
CA LYS A 21 0.82 -20.26 11.14
C LYS A 21 2.32 -19.92 11.08
N VAL A 22 2.67 -18.65 10.90
CA VAL A 22 4.07 -18.20 10.83
C VAL A 22 4.79 -18.43 12.16
N ILE A 23 4.16 -18.12 13.28
CA ILE A 23 4.74 -18.35 14.60
C ILE A 23 5.05 -19.85 14.80
N GLN A 24 4.12 -20.73 14.45
CA GLN A 24 4.33 -22.18 14.52
C GLN A 24 5.46 -22.66 13.62
N MET A 25 5.52 -22.18 12.36
CA MET A 25 6.61 -22.52 11.43
C MET A 25 7.96 -22.02 11.93
N ALA A 26 8.02 -20.80 12.46
CA ALA A 26 9.24 -20.19 12.98
C ALA A 26 9.76 -20.89 14.25
N GLN A 27 8.88 -21.41 15.09
CA GLN A 27 9.25 -22.24 16.25
C GLN A 27 9.78 -23.61 15.83
N ALA A 28 9.22 -24.20 14.75
CA ALA A 28 9.62 -25.51 14.24
C ALA A 28 10.99 -25.44 13.52
N ASP A 29 11.28 -24.34 12.83
CA ASP A 29 12.55 -24.14 12.11
C ASP A 29 13.18 -22.79 12.49
N ARG A 30 14.00 -22.81 13.54
CA ARG A 30 14.68 -21.62 14.09
C ARG A 30 15.82 -21.08 13.22
N ARG A 31 16.23 -21.81 12.19
CA ARG A 31 17.34 -21.38 11.32
C ARG A 31 16.83 -20.63 10.09
N ARG A 32 15.57 -20.80 9.77
CA ARG A 32 14.94 -20.16 8.61
C ARG A 32 14.46 -18.76 8.96
N ASN A 33 14.62 -17.85 8.00
CA ASN A 33 14.10 -16.49 8.11
C ASN A 33 12.65 -16.43 7.63
N PHE A 34 11.82 -15.72 8.37
CA PHE A 34 10.42 -15.45 8.03
C PHE A 34 10.23 -13.94 7.90
N TYR A 35 9.79 -13.48 6.75
CA TYR A 35 9.51 -12.08 6.50
C TYR A 35 8.00 -11.88 6.37
N VAL A 36 7.42 -11.13 7.32
CA VAL A 36 6.03 -10.68 7.24
C VAL A 36 6.04 -9.29 6.62
N ILE A 37 5.67 -9.24 5.35
CA ILE A 37 5.71 -8.03 4.53
C ILE A 37 4.32 -7.41 4.57
N VAL A 38 4.25 -6.16 5.03
CA VAL A 38 3.02 -5.38 5.20
C VAL A 38 3.24 -3.95 4.67
N PRO A 39 2.17 -3.21 4.32
CA PRO A 39 2.29 -1.78 4.05
C PRO A 39 2.95 -1.05 5.23
N GLU A 40 3.78 -0.03 4.92
CA GLU A 40 4.65 0.66 5.90
C GLU A 40 3.91 1.08 7.18
N GLN A 41 2.70 1.62 7.04
CA GLN A 41 1.89 2.08 8.17
C GLN A 41 1.47 0.97 9.14
N PHE A 42 1.49 -0.29 8.71
CA PHE A 42 1.06 -1.42 9.55
C PHE A 42 2.22 -2.18 10.21
N THR A 43 3.48 -1.85 9.89
CA THR A 43 4.65 -2.60 10.38
C THR A 43 4.71 -2.68 11.91
N MET A 44 4.55 -1.56 12.61
CA MET A 44 4.57 -1.51 14.07
C MET A 44 3.40 -2.27 14.73
N GLN A 45 2.21 -2.14 14.14
CA GLN A 45 1.02 -2.85 14.64
C GLN A 45 1.17 -4.35 14.48
N THR A 46 1.61 -4.80 13.30
CA THR A 46 1.84 -6.21 12.98
C THR A 46 2.92 -6.81 13.86
N GLN A 47 4.03 -6.11 14.07
CA GLN A 47 5.10 -6.56 14.96
C GLN A 47 4.59 -6.76 16.39
N ARG A 48 3.84 -5.79 16.92
CA ARG A 48 3.24 -5.89 18.24
C ARG A 48 2.27 -7.07 18.32
N GLU A 49 1.47 -7.28 17.30
CA GLU A 49 0.49 -8.38 17.28
C GLU A 49 1.17 -9.75 17.27
N LEU A 50 2.22 -9.95 16.46
CA LEU A 50 3.02 -11.17 16.45
C LEU A 50 3.69 -11.45 17.79
N VAL A 51 4.28 -10.43 18.41
CA VAL A 51 4.89 -10.55 19.75
C VAL A 51 3.85 -10.93 20.80
N CYS A 52 2.68 -10.28 20.80
CA CYS A 52 1.61 -10.58 21.76
C CYS A 52 1.04 -12.00 21.60
N ARG A 53 1.03 -12.55 20.38
CA ARG A 53 0.55 -13.91 20.08
C ARG A 53 1.58 -15.01 20.35
N SER A 54 2.87 -14.67 20.35
CA SER A 54 3.94 -15.60 20.66
C SER A 54 3.90 -16.00 22.14
N GLU A 55 4.05 -17.30 22.45
CA GLU A 55 3.98 -17.84 23.81
C GLU A 55 4.88 -17.12 24.82
N ASN A 56 6.07 -16.71 24.39
CA ASN A 56 7.05 -16.04 25.25
C ASN A 56 7.09 -14.53 25.02
N HIS A 57 6.17 -13.96 24.26
CA HIS A 57 6.18 -12.56 23.82
C HIS A 57 7.50 -12.15 23.13
N VAL A 58 8.14 -13.10 22.43
CA VAL A 58 9.40 -12.92 21.69
C VAL A 58 9.29 -13.54 20.31
N ILE A 59 9.74 -12.82 19.32
CA ILE A 59 9.97 -13.31 17.95
C ILE A 59 11.47 -13.20 17.67
N ILE A 60 12.11 -14.25 17.15
CA ILE A 60 13.56 -14.31 16.94
C ILE A 60 13.88 -14.25 15.46
N ASN A 61 13.26 -15.11 14.66
CA ASN A 61 13.51 -15.32 13.24
C ASN A 61 12.32 -14.88 12.37
N ILE A 62 11.44 -14.04 12.91
CA ILE A 62 10.34 -13.38 12.18
C ILE A 62 10.66 -11.89 12.13
N ASP A 63 10.80 -11.34 10.94
CA ASP A 63 10.95 -9.92 10.69
C ASP A 63 9.67 -9.35 10.07
N VAL A 64 9.19 -8.22 10.62
CA VAL A 64 8.07 -7.47 10.05
C VAL A 64 8.63 -6.26 9.31
N VAL A 65 8.44 -6.25 8.01
CA VAL A 65 9.06 -5.26 7.12
C VAL A 65 8.05 -4.73 6.09
N SER A 66 8.31 -3.54 5.58
CA SER A 66 7.76 -3.11 4.30
C SER A 66 8.72 -3.52 3.16
N PHE A 67 8.31 -3.34 1.91
CA PHE A 67 9.19 -3.58 0.77
C PHE A 67 10.48 -2.76 0.85
N GLU A 68 10.40 -1.49 1.24
CA GLU A 68 11.57 -0.63 1.38
C GLU A 68 12.51 -1.09 2.50
N ARG A 69 11.96 -1.47 3.65
CA ARG A 69 12.77 -1.99 4.76
C ARG A 69 13.43 -3.31 4.43
N LEU A 70 12.74 -4.18 3.67
CA LEU A 70 13.35 -5.40 3.14
C LEU A 70 14.54 -5.07 2.25
N ALA A 71 14.38 -4.10 1.33
CA ALA A 71 15.46 -3.67 0.45
C ALA A 71 16.68 -3.18 1.24
N TYR A 72 16.51 -2.27 2.19
CA TYR A 72 17.62 -1.78 3.00
C TYR A 72 18.32 -2.89 3.79
N ARG A 73 17.56 -3.87 4.31
CA ARG A 73 18.13 -5.00 5.04
C ARG A 73 19.03 -5.86 4.16
N ILE A 74 18.60 -6.08 2.91
CA ILE A 74 19.41 -6.85 1.94
C ILE A 74 20.60 -6.03 1.45
N PHE A 75 20.45 -4.72 1.27
CA PHE A 75 21.57 -3.83 0.92
C PHE A 75 22.62 -3.81 2.02
N ASP A 76 22.21 -3.78 3.30
CA ASP A 76 23.15 -3.89 4.43
C ASP A 76 23.88 -5.24 4.44
N GLU A 77 23.17 -6.35 4.15
CA GLU A 77 23.80 -7.69 4.05
C GLU A 77 24.87 -7.74 2.96
N LEU A 78 24.56 -7.17 1.79
CA LEU A 78 25.41 -7.25 0.61
C LEU A 78 26.46 -6.12 0.52
N GLY A 79 26.40 -5.16 1.43
CA GLY A 79 27.27 -3.99 1.41
C GLY A 79 26.97 -3.01 0.26
N ILE A 80 25.75 -3.03 -0.27
CA ILE A 80 25.31 -2.15 -1.35
C ILE A 80 25.10 -0.74 -0.79
N GLN A 81 25.94 0.20 -1.19
CA GLN A 81 25.84 1.60 -0.78
C GLN A 81 25.16 2.42 -1.87
N ASN A 82 23.85 2.58 -1.76
CA ASN A 82 23.07 3.44 -2.64
C ASN A 82 22.62 4.69 -1.88
N THR A 83 22.90 5.86 -2.44
CA THR A 83 22.33 7.10 -1.92
C THR A 83 20.90 7.24 -2.43
N VAL A 84 19.94 6.92 -1.57
CA VAL A 84 18.52 7.07 -1.92
C VAL A 84 18.14 8.54 -1.87
N MET A 85 17.53 9.00 -2.95
CA MET A 85 17.10 10.38 -3.10
C MET A 85 15.73 10.60 -2.44
N GLU A 86 15.69 11.53 -1.50
CA GLU A 86 14.44 11.97 -0.88
C GLU A 86 13.56 12.81 -1.83
N GLU A 87 12.27 12.92 -1.53
CA GLU A 87 11.27 13.70 -2.28
C GLU A 87 11.67 15.16 -2.52
N THR A 88 12.32 15.78 -1.52
CA THR A 88 12.83 17.15 -1.63
C THR A 88 13.97 17.23 -2.64
N GLY A 89 14.86 16.24 -2.66
CA GLY A 89 15.95 16.12 -3.63
C GLY A 89 15.44 16.04 -5.05
N LYS A 90 14.42 15.18 -5.31
CA LYS A 90 13.77 15.10 -6.62
C LYS A 90 13.24 16.44 -7.09
N SER A 91 12.53 17.17 -6.21
CA SER A 91 11.98 18.48 -6.54
C SER A 91 13.07 19.51 -6.90
N LEU A 92 14.21 19.49 -6.18
CA LEU A 92 15.34 20.39 -6.46
C LEU A 92 16.02 20.07 -7.80
N ILE A 93 16.21 18.78 -8.10
CA ILE A 93 16.80 18.35 -9.37
C ILE A 93 15.88 18.68 -10.52
N LEU A 94 14.59 18.36 -10.44
CA LEU A 94 13.62 18.70 -11.47
C LEU A 94 13.54 20.21 -11.71
N ARG A 95 13.66 21.02 -10.66
CA ARG A 95 13.75 22.48 -10.80
C ARG A 95 15.00 22.91 -11.53
N LYS A 96 16.17 22.32 -11.23
CA LYS A 96 17.43 22.59 -11.93
C LYS A 96 17.31 22.22 -13.42
N ILE A 97 16.79 21.02 -13.71
CA ILE A 97 16.55 20.57 -15.09
C ILE A 97 15.57 21.52 -15.82
N ALA A 98 14.52 21.98 -15.12
CA ALA A 98 13.57 22.94 -15.68
C ALA A 98 14.21 24.30 -16.03
N GLU A 99 15.22 24.72 -15.29
CA GLU A 99 15.98 25.93 -15.61
C GLU A 99 16.87 25.73 -16.85
N GLU A 100 17.46 24.55 -17.00
CA GLU A 100 18.36 24.22 -18.13
C GLU A 100 17.58 23.88 -19.41
N LYS A 101 16.58 23.03 -19.33
CA LYS A 101 15.82 22.49 -20.49
C LYS A 101 14.51 23.25 -20.78
N GLY A 102 14.08 24.15 -19.90
CA GLY A 102 12.78 24.81 -19.97
C GLY A 102 12.51 25.61 -21.26
N ARG A 103 13.57 26.02 -21.99
CA ARG A 103 13.44 26.69 -23.29
C ARG A 103 12.96 25.73 -24.40
N ASN A 104 13.20 24.43 -24.25
CA ASN A 104 12.85 23.38 -25.21
C ASN A 104 11.43 22.85 -25.00
N LEU A 105 10.78 23.21 -23.89
CA LEU A 105 9.42 22.79 -23.58
C LEU A 105 8.39 23.63 -24.32
N THR A 106 7.27 23.01 -24.69
CA THR A 106 6.19 23.61 -25.47
C THR A 106 5.06 24.12 -24.58
N VAL A 107 4.39 23.22 -23.88
CA VAL A 107 3.21 23.51 -23.04
C VAL A 107 3.64 23.94 -21.63
N LEU A 108 4.60 23.24 -21.05
CA LEU A 108 5.07 23.50 -19.68
C LEU A 108 5.98 24.74 -19.57
N ARG A 109 6.54 25.22 -20.69
CA ARG A 109 7.51 26.32 -20.73
C ARG A 109 7.15 27.53 -19.89
N GLY A 110 5.89 27.97 -19.92
CA GLY A 110 5.45 29.20 -19.25
C GLY A 110 5.30 29.06 -17.73
N ASN A 111 5.14 27.86 -17.23
CA ASN A 111 4.78 27.61 -15.83
C ASN A 111 5.74 26.66 -15.08
N ILE A 112 6.69 26.02 -15.80
CA ILE A 112 7.57 25.00 -15.23
C ILE A 112 8.41 25.47 -14.01
N ARG A 113 8.62 26.77 -13.87
CA ARG A 113 9.34 27.37 -12.73
C ARG A 113 8.47 27.51 -11.47
N LYS A 114 7.16 27.37 -11.58
CA LYS A 114 6.24 27.43 -10.44
C LYS A 114 6.30 26.12 -9.68
N MET A 115 6.40 26.21 -8.34
CA MET A 115 6.56 25.02 -7.49
C MET A 115 5.44 24.00 -7.65
N GLY A 116 4.20 24.43 -7.83
CA GLY A 116 3.08 23.52 -8.09
C GLY A 116 3.26 22.67 -9.35
N TYR A 117 3.79 23.24 -10.44
CA TYR A 117 4.07 22.48 -11.67
C TYR A 117 5.25 21.51 -11.51
N ILE A 118 6.28 21.88 -10.73
CA ILE A 118 7.37 20.95 -10.40
C ILE A 118 6.86 19.78 -9.58
N ASN A 119 5.97 20.03 -8.63
CA ASN A 119 5.39 18.96 -7.82
C ASN A 119 4.49 18.03 -8.65
N GLU A 120 3.67 18.57 -9.54
CA GLU A 120 2.86 17.77 -10.47
C GLU A 120 3.73 16.91 -11.39
N LEU A 121 4.79 17.51 -11.95
CA LEU A 121 5.75 16.79 -12.80
C LEU A 121 6.47 15.70 -12.01
N LYS A 122 6.89 15.98 -10.78
CA LYS A 122 7.49 15.01 -9.88
C LYS A 122 6.55 13.83 -9.63
N SER A 123 5.28 14.10 -9.29
CA SER A 123 4.29 13.06 -9.07
C SER A 123 4.09 12.19 -10.32
N MET A 124 4.01 12.80 -11.50
CA MET A 124 3.87 12.07 -12.75
C MET A 124 5.10 11.19 -13.07
N ILE A 125 6.31 11.71 -12.88
CA ILE A 125 7.54 10.92 -13.06
C ILE A 125 7.61 9.78 -12.05
N SER A 126 7.27 10.02 -10.78
CA SER A 126 7.19 8.97 -9.77
C SER A 126 6.16 7.90 -10.12
N GLU A 127 5.00 8.27 -10.68
CA GLU A 127 4.03 7.30 -11.18
C GLU A 127 4.58 6.46 -12.34
N LEU A 128 5.21 7.10 -13.33
CA LEU A 128 5.83 6.37 -14.46
C LEU A 128 6.85 5.34 -13.95
N MET A 129 7.71 5.73 -13.01
CA MET A 129 8.68 4.83 -12.39
C MET A 129 7.99 3.68 -11.60
N GLN A 130 6.95 3.96 -10.81
CA GLN A 130 6.22 2.93 -10.06
C GLN A 130 5.52 1.91 -10.95
N TYR A 131 5.10 2.35 -12.15
CA TYR A 131 4.49 1.48 -13.15
C TYR A 131 5.51 0.85 -14.11
N ASP A 132 6.82 0.98 -13.83
CA ASP A 132 7.94 0.46 -14.62
C ASP A 132 7.89 0.94 -16.09
N ILE A 133 7.44 2.17 -16.31
CA ILE A 133 7.40 2.80 -17.63
C ILE A 133 8.72 3.54 -17.87
N SER A 134 9.53 3.02 -18.77
CA SER A 134 10.81 3.63 -19.13
C SER A 134 10.65 4.89 -20.00
N VAL A 135 11.74 5.64 -20.13
CA VAL A 135 11.78 6.81 -21.04
C VAL A 135 11.52 6.38 -22.48
N GLU A 136 12.09 5.23 -22.90
CA GLU A 136 11.92 4.67 -24.23
C GLU A 136 10.46 4.29 -24.50
N GLU A 137 9.81 3.58 -23.57
CA GLU A 137 8.40 3.20 -23.70
C GLU A 137 7.47 4.42 -23.77
N LEU A 138 7.76 5.46 -22.97
CA LEU A 138 7.01 6.72 -23.05
C LEU A 138 7.23 7.40 -24.43
N GLY A 139 8.46 7.31 -24.99
CA GLY A 139 8.78 7.76 -26.34
C GLY A 139 8.00 7.00 -27.40
N ASP A 140 7.94 5.68 -27.31
CA ASP A 140 7.17 4.83 -28.23
C ASP A 140 5.66 5.12 -28.15
N PHE A 141 5.15 5.38 -26.96
CA PHE A 141 3.77 5.80 -26.78
C PHE A 141 3.48 7.14 -27.46
N LEU A 142 4.40 8.10 -27.42
CA LEU A 142 4.26 9.38 -28.12
C LEU A 142 4.10 9.19 -29.63
N HIS A 143 4.77 8.21 -30.24
CA HIS A 143 4.63 7.91 -31.66
C HIS A 143 3.24 7.39 -32.05
N GLN A 144 2.47 6.87 -31.11
CA GLN A 144 1.09 6.38 -31.33
C GLN A 144 0.05 7.50 -31.21
N LEU A 145 0.42 8.64 -30.61
CA LEU A 145 -0.49 9.75 -30.43
C LEU A 145 -0.64 10.57 -31.69
N LYS A 146 -1.79 11.22 -31.79
CA LYS A 146 -2.07 12.15 -32.88
C LYS A 146 -1.08 13.32 -32.83
N PRO A 147 -0.23 13.52 -33.85
CA PRO A 147 0.65 14.68 -33.88
C PRO A 147 -0.14 15.98 -33.72
N ASP A 148 0.46 16.99 -33.12
CA ASP A 148 -0.13 18.31 -32.87
C ASP A 148 -1.33 18.33 -31.91
N SER A 149 -1.63 17.23 -31.20
CA SER A 149 -2.60 17.27 -30.12
C SER A 149 -2.00 17.90 -28.84
N ASN A 150 -2.84 18.55 -28.05
CA ASN A 150 -2.40 19.13 -26.76
C ASN A 150 -1.81 18.04 -25.81
N LEU A 151 -2.34 16.81 -25.88
CA LEU A 151 -1.82 15.66 -25.12
C LEU A 151 -0.41 15.28 -25.60
N TYR A 152 -0.18 15.24 -26.92
CA TYR A 152 1.12 14.96 -27.50
C TYR A 152 2.18 15.93 -26.99
N TYR A 153 1.93 17.24 -27.09
CA TYR A 153 2.89 18.24 -26.62
C TYR A 153 3.13 18.18 -25.10
N LYS A 154 2.08 17.93 -24.32
CA LYS A 154 2.20 17.80 -22.86
C LYS A 154 3.05 16.60 -22.45
N LEU A 155 2.82 15.44 -23.07
CA LEU A 155 3.61 14.23 -22.79
C LEU A 155 5.03 14.30 -23.38
N SER A 156 5.22 14.99 -24.50
CA SER A 156 6.55 15.27 -25.05
C SER A 156 7.41 16.12 -24.09
N ASP A 157 6.79 17.12 -23.46
CA ASP A 157 7.46 17.91 -22.42
C ASP A 157 7.81 17.04 -21.20
N VAL A 158 6.90 16.16 -20.76
CA VAL A 158 7.14 15.21 -19.67
C VAL A 158 8.28 14.26 -20.03
N HIS A 159 8.27 13.68 -21.23
CA HIS A 159 9.32 12.81 -21.72
C HIS A 159 10.70 13.49 -21.68
N THR A 160 10.77 14.74 -22.16
CA THR A 160 12.01 15.53 -22.13
C THR A 160 12.54 15.72 -20.70
N MET A 161 11.65 16.02 -19.77
CA MET A 161 12.01 16.22 -18.37
C MET A 161 12.38 14.89 -17.69
N TYR A 162 11.68 13.80 -17.99
CA TYR A 162 11.95 12.48 -17.46
C TYR A 162 13.30 11.95 -17.94
N ALA A 163 13.59 12.07 -19.25
CA ALA A 163 14.88 11.67 -19.81
C ALA A 163 16.05 12.43 -19.16
N ALA A 164 15.91 13.75 -18.99
CA ALA A 164 16.95 14.54 -18.33
C ALA A 164 17.08 14.21 -16.82
N PHE A 165 16.00 13.82 -16.17
CA PHE A 165 16.02 13.37 -14.77
C PHE A 165 16.74 12.04 -14.63
N GLU A 166 16.46 11.08 -15.52
CA GLU A 166 17.16 9.79 -15.57
C GLU A 166 18.66 9.97 -15.84
N GLU A 167 19.02 10.82 -16.82
CA GLU A 167 20.42 11.16 -17.11
C GLU A 167 21.14 11.72 -15.87
N TYR A 168 20.45 12.56 -15.08
CA TYR A 168 21.01 13.13 -13.86
C TYR A 168 21.22 12.09 -12.75
N LEU A 169 20.35 11.09 -12.65
CA LEU A 169 20.41 10.03 -11.63
C LEU A 169 21.53 9.03 -11.89
N GLN A 170 21.90 8.82 -13.17
CA GLN A 170 22.85 7.76 -13.55
C GLN A 170 24.14 7.77 -12.73
N GLY A 171 24.36 6.67 -12.02
CA GLY A 171 25.59 6.41 -11.26
C GLY A 171 25.77 7.20 -9.95
N GLN A 172 24.80 8.01 -9.55
CA GLN A 172 24.91 8.85 -8.36
C GLN A 172 23.80 8.61 -7.32
N TYR A 173 22.58 8.42 -7.77
CA TYR A 173 21.42 8.33 -6.89
C TYR A 173 20.43 7.27 -7.34
N VAL A 174 19.74 6.69 -6.38
CA VAL A 174 18.58 5.80 -6.61
C VAL A 174 17.34 6.48 -6.04
N THR A 175 16.26 6.55 -6.79
CA THR A 175 14.99 7.05 -6.26
C THR A 175 14.29 5.98 -5.41
N ALA A 176 13.38 6.39 -4.53
CA ALA A 176 12.62 5.47 -3.70
C ALA A 176 11.85 4.42 -4.54
N GLU A 177 11.36 4.81 -5.73
CA GLU A 177 10.68 3.90 -6.66
C GLU A 177 11.60 2.82 -7.23
N ARG A 178 12.88 3.15 -7.48
CA ARG A 178 13.88 2.22 -8.04
C ARG A 178 14.61 1.36 -7.00
N VAL A 179 14.40 1.62 -5.72
CA VAL A 179 14.97 0.79 -4.64
C VAL A 179 14.58 -0.68 -4.84
N LEU A 180 13.35 -0.96 -5.30
CA LEU A 180 12.89 -2.33 -5.52
C LEU A 180 13.47 -2.97 -6.78
N ASP A 181 13.84 -2.20 -7.81
CA ASP A 181 14.56 -2.72 -8.98
C ASP A 181 15.96 -3.19 -8.57
N VAL A 182 16.66 -2.35 -7.80
CA VAL A 182 17.99 -2.72 -7.26
C VAL A 182 17.89 -3.95 -6.36
N LEU A 183 16.84 -4.03 -5.53
CA LEU A 183 16.60 -5.23 -4.73
C LEU A 183 16.35 -6.45 -5.62
N ALA A 184 15.55 -6.32 -6.68
CA ALA A 184 15.25 -7.44 -7.59
C ALA A 184 16.50 -7.99 -8.29
N GLU A 185 17.49 -7.14 -8.59
CA GLU A 185 18.79 -7.55 -9.12
C GLU A 185 19.66 -8.25 -8.07
N ALA A 186 19.51 -7.91 -6.80
CA ALA A 186 20.32 -8.42 -5.68
C ALA A 186 19.73 -9.66 -4.98
N VAL A 187 18.52 -10.09 -5.34
CA VAL A 187 17.81 -11.22 -4.68
C VAL A 187 18.63 -12.50 -4.68
N ASP A 188 19.26 -12.83 -5.81
CA ASP A 188 19.99 -14.09 -5.99
C ASP A 188 21.25 -14.18 -5.13
N ASP A 189 21.85 -13.04 -4.77
CA ASP A 189 23.08 -12.95 -3.98
C ASP A 189 22.82 -12.96 -2.46
N SER A 190 21.58 -12.76 -2.04
CA SER A 190 21.22 -12.66 -0.62
C SER A 190 21.07 -14.00 0.05
N LYS A 191 21.89 -14.25 1.07
CA LYS A 191 21.77 -15.43 1.94
C LYS A 191 20.57 -15.33 2.88
N LEU A 192 20.15 -14.13 3.25
CA LEU A 192 18.98 -13.91 4.10
C LEU A 192 17.68 -14.31 3.41
N LEU A 193 17.62 -14.23 2.08
CA LEU A 193 16.47 -14.61 1.27
C LEU A 193 16.47 -16.09 0.87
N GLN A 194 17.62 -16.75 0.86
CA GLN A 194 17.69 -18.17 0.51
C GLN A 194 16.88 -19.03 1.47
N ASP A 195 15.95 -19.80 0.93
CA ASP A 195 15.00 -20.65 1.69
C ASP A 195 14.14 -19.89 2.71
N ALA A 196 14.07 -18.57 2.64
CA ALA A 196 13.19 -17.76 3.48
C ALA A 196 11.70 -18.05 3.17
N VAL A 197 10.83 -17.69 4.10
CA VAL A 197 9.39 -17.72 3.92
C VAL A 197 8.85 -16.31 3.92
N PHE A 198 8.09 -15.97 2.87
CA PHE A 198 7.44 -14.68 2.74
C PHE A 198 5.96 -14.76 3.07
N VAL A 199 5.48 -13.78 3.79
CA VAL A 199 4.05 -13.58 4.09
C VAL A 199 3.67 -12.17 3.73
N PHE A 200 2.72 -12.02 2.84
CA PHE A 200 2.16 -10.73 2.45
C PHE A 200 0.78 -10.56 3.06
N ASP A 201 0.63 -9.55 3.91
CA ASP A 201 -0.65 -9.26 4.57
C ASP A 201 -1.05 -7.78 4.41
N GLY A 202 -2.35 -7.55 4.15
CA GLY A 202 -2.90 -6.20 4.02
C GLY A 202 -2.71 -5.52 2.66
N PHE A 203 -2.29 -6.25 1.63
CA PHE A 203 -2.21 -5.72 0.27
C PHE A 203 -3.52 -5.94 -0.49
N THR A 204 -3.89 -4.95 -1.30
CA THR A 204 -5.01 -5.03 -2.26
C THR A 204 -4.55 -5.21 -3.70
N GLY A 205 -3.25 -5.04 -3.95
CA GLY A 205 -2.59 -5.20 -5.24
C GLY A 205 -1.10 -4.98 -5.11
N PHE A 206 -0.34 -5.36 -6.13
CA PHE A 206 1.09 -5.07 -6.25
C PHE A 206 1.34 -4.20 -7.47
N THR A 207 2.25 -3.25 -7.36
CA THR A 207 2.72 -2.46 -8.49
C THR A 207 3.55 -3.34 -9.44
N PRO A 208 3.72 -2.97 -10.71
CA PRO A 208 4.58 -3.72 -11.64
C PRO A 208 6.00 -3.95 -11.11
N VAL A 209 6.62 -2.94 -10.49
CA VAL A 209 7.94 -3.08 -9.87
C VAL A 209 7.94 -4.09 -8.72
N GLN A 210 6.89 -4.08 -7.87
CA GLN A 210 6.74 -5.09 -6.82
C GLN A 210 6.55 -6.50 -7.43
N MET A 211 5.76 -6.64 -8.49
CA MET A 211 5.58 -7.92 -9.17
C MET A 211 6.89 -8.44 -9.77
N LYS A 212 7.69 -7.57 -10.38
CA LYS A 212 9.04 -7.92 -10.89
C LYS A 212 9.95 -8.47 -9.78
N LEU A 213 9.93 -7.82 -8.60
CA LEU A 213 10.62 -8.32 -7.42
C LEU A 213 10.07 -9.70 -6.99
N LEU A 214 8.75 -9.88 -6.95
CA LEU A 214 8.13 -11.15 -6.57
C LEU A 214 8.51 -12.29 -7.52
N HIS A 215 8.55 -12.04 -8.84
CA HIS A 215 9.06 -13.00 -9.81
C HIS A 215 10.49 -13.47 -9.47
N ARG A 216 11.38 -12.53 -9.17
CA ARG A 216 12.76 -12.89 -8.76
C ARG A 216 12.78 -13.67 -7.45
N CYS A 217 12.00 -13.24 -6.46
CA CYS A 217 11.92 -13.92 -5.18
C CYS A 217 11.39 -15.36 -5.28
N MET A 218 10.54 -15.69 -6.26
CA MET A 218 10.03 -17.05 -6.48
C MET A 218 11.14 -18.07 -6.78
N HIS A 219 12.31 -17.64 -7.25
CA HIS A 219 13.45 -18.54 -7.47
C HIS A 219 14.26 -18.85 -6.22
N VAL A 220 14.16 -18.01 -5.19
CA VAL A 220 15.08 -18.03 -4.04
C VAL A 220 14.35 -18.40 -2.74
N VAL A 221 13.13 -17.87 -2.56
CA VAL A 221 12.36 -18.11 -1.33
C VAL A 221 11.66 -19.45 -1.38
N LYS A 222 11.54 -20.09 -0.23
CA LYS A 222 10.92 -21.41 -0.12
C LYS A 222 9.40 -21.35 -0.34
N ASP A 223 8.71 -20.53 0.43
CA ASP A 223 7.25 -20.47 0.40
C ASP A 223 6.77 -19.02 0.49
N MET A 224 5.68 -18.72 -0.21
CA MET A 224 4.98 -17.44 -0.18
C MET A 224 3.54 -17.62 0.23
N TYR A 225 3.12 -16.87 1.23
CA TYR A 225 1.73 -16.79 1.70
C TYR A 225 1.17 -15.41 1.44
N VAL A 226 0.00 -15.31 0.83
CA VAL A 226 -0.62 -14.01 0.53
C VAL A 226 -2.05 -13.99 1.04
N THR A 227 -2.37 -13.06 1.92
CA THR A 227 -3.76 -12.83 2.34
C THR A 227 -4.47 -11.96 1.31
N VAL A 228 -5.65 -12.39 0.91
CA VAL A 228 -6.45 -11.71 -0.11
C VAL A 228 -7.84 -11.41 0.44
N THR A 229 -8.23 -10.15 0.43
CA THR A 229 -9.58 -9.76 0.85
C THR A 229 -10.52 -9.81 -0.33
N LEU A 230 -11.49 -10.72 -0.27
CA LEU A 230 -12.57 -10.85 -1.24
C LEU A 230 -13.79 -11.53 -0.60
N ASP A 231 -14.89 -11.58 -1.33
CA ASP A 231 -16.06 -12.32 -0.90
C ASP A 231 -15.87 -13.81 -1.20
N VAL A 232 -15.71 -14.63 -0.16
CA VAL A 232 -15.44 -16.06 -0.30
C VAL A 232 -16.63 -16.87 -0.87
N ARG A 233 -17.80 -16.23 -1.04
CA ARG A 233 -18.97 -16.82 -1.68
C ARG A 233 -18.87 -16.82 -3.21
N GLU A 234 -17.91 -16.08 -3.75
CA GLU A 234 -17.71 -15.90 -5.18
C GLU A 234 -16.38 -16.53 -5.62
N ASP A 235 -16.30 -16.89 -6.90
CA ASP A 235 -15.05 -17.38 -7.47
C ASP A 235 -13.98 -16.27 -7.44
N PRO A 236 -12.80 -16.52 -6.82
CA PRO A 236 -11.71 -15.56 -6.77
C PRO A 236 -11.20 -15.08 -8.13
N LEU A 237 -11.41 -15.85 -9.19
CA LEU A 237 -10.94 -15.54 -10.54
C LEU A 237 -12.07 -15.02 -11.47
N ALA A 238 -13.30 -14.91 -10.97
CA ALA A 238 -14.39 -14.37 -11.78
C ALA A 238 -14.10 -12.91 -12.19
N ASP A 239 -14.31 -12.61 -13.46
CA ASP A 239 -14.21 -11.24 -13.97
C ASP A 239 -15.58 -10.55 -13.91
N HIS A 240 -15.73 -9.63 -12.98
CA HIS A 240 -16.92 -8.80 -12.81
C HIS A 240 -16.72 -7.36 -13.34
N GLY A 241 -15.56 -7.11 -13.96
CA GLY A 241 -15.20 -5.80 -14.49
C GLY A 241 -14.66 -4.82 -13.43
N ILE A 242 -14.18 -3.67 -13.89
CA ILE A 242 -13.48 -2.65 -13.08
C ILE A 242 -14.34 -2.04 -11.96
N GLN A 243 -15.66 -2.12 -12.06
CA GLN A 243 -16.62 -1.62 -11.08
C GLN A 243 -16.84 -2.58 -9.90
N ASP A 244 -16.29 -3.81 -9.96
CA ASP A 244 -16.39 -4.76 -8.85
C ASP A 244 -15.62 -4.25 -7.62
N LEU A 245 -16.23 -4.39 -6.45
CA LEU A 245 -15.62 -4.00 -5.17
C LEU A 245 -14.26 -4.67 -4.94
N PHE A 246 -14.09 -5.90 -5.38
CA PHE A 246 -12.87 -6.70 -5.22
C PHE A 246 -12.04 -6.80 -6.50
N TYR A 247 -12.29 -5.94 -7.49
CA TYR A 247 -11.54 -5.95 -8.75
C TYR A 247 -10.03 -6.00 -8.54
N MET A 248 -9.49 -5.13 -7.69
CA MET A 248 -8.04 -5.07 -7.41
C MET A 248 -7.52 -6.38 -6.79
N SER A 249 -8.24 -6.95 -5.83
CA SER A 249 -7.88 -8.21 -5.19
C SER A 249 -7.94 -9.39 -6.16
N ARG A 250 -8.95 -9.44 -7.04
CA ARG A 250 -9.05 -10.45 -8.10
C ARG A 250 -7.93 -10.32 -9.12
N LYS A 251 -7.64 -9.09 -9.55
CA LYS A 251 -6.52 -8.81 -10.45
C LYS A 251 -5.19 -9.23 -9.82
N MET A 252 -4.96 -8.91 -8.55
CA MET A 252 -3.77 -9.36 -7.80
C MET A 252 -3.67 -10.89 -7.78
N THR A 253 -4.76 -11.58 -7.46
CA THR A 253 -4.82 -13.03 -7.47
C THR A 253 -4.44 -13.61 -8.84
N ALA A 254 -5.08 -13.14 -9.91
CA ALA A 254 -4.81 -13.61 -11.27
C ALA A 254 -3.36 -13.36 -11.69
N THR A 255 -2.79 -12.20 -11.31
CA THR A 255 -1.40 -11.86 -11.62
C THR A 255 -0.41 -12.75 -10.86
N LEU A 256 -0.64 -12.99 -9.56
CA LEU A 256 0.21 -13.88 -8.77
C LEU A 256 0.18 -15.33 -9.25
N LEU A 257 -1.00 -15.85 -9.61
CA LEU A 257 -1.12 -17.21 -10.12
C LEU A 257 -0.44 -17.37 -11.49
N ARG A 258 -0.52 -16.35 -12.34
CA ARG A 258 0.19 -16.32 -13.62
C ARG A 258 1.69 -16.30 -13.38
N ALA A 259 2.19 -15.43 -12.52
CA ALA A 259 3.60 -15.37 -12.15
C ALA A 259 4.11 -16.71 -11.62
N ALA A 260 3.39 -17.35 -10.72
CA ALA A 260 3.74 -18.67 -10.20
C ALA A 260 3.79 -19.74 -11.29
N GLN A 261 2.89 -19.67 -12.26
CA GLN A 261 2.88 -20.59 -13.41
C GLN A 261 4.07 -20.35 -14.35
N GLU A 262 4.41 -19.10 -14.63
CA GLU A 262 5.55 -18.70 -15.49
C GLU A 262 6.87 -19.15 -14.87
N GLU A 263 7.02 -19.05 -13.55
CA GLU A 263 8.22 -19.43 -12.80
C GLU A 263 8.22 -20.91 -12.34
N ALA A 264 7.27 -21.70 -12.77
CA ALA A 264 7.08 -23.09 -12.32
C ALA A 264 7.04 -23.25 -10.79
N TYR A 265 6.57 -22.23 -10.09
CA TYR A 265 6.40 -22.20 -8.65
C TYR A 265 5.09 -22.93 -8.28
N ILE A 266 5.15 -23.86 -7.35
CA ILE A 266 3.99 -24.70 -7.01
C ILE A 266 2.91 -23.82 -6.38
N VAL A 267 1.67 -23.98 -6.83
CA VAL A 267 0.51 -23.35 -6.20
C VAL A 267 -0.17 -24.37 -5.31
N GLU A 268 -0.16 -24.13 -4.00
CA GLU A 268 -0.88 -24.94 -3.03
C GLU A 268 -2.38 -24.66 -3.06
N GLU A 269 -3.17 -25.60 -2.53
CA GLU A 269 -4.61 -25.43 -2.36
C GLU A 269 -4.89 -24.18 -1.52
N PRO A 270 -5.75 -23.26 -1.99
CA PRO A 270 -6.04 -22.03 -1.29
C PRO A 270 -6.85 -22.29 -0.01
N VAL A 271 -6.62 -21.44 0.99
CA VAL A 271 -7.39 -21.48 2.24
C VAL A 271 -8.52 -20.47 2.18
N PHE A 272 -9.75 -20.90 2.42
CA PHE A 272 -10.90 -20.02 2.49
C PHE A 272 -11.34 -19.85 3.95
N LEU A 273 -11.39 -18.61 4.42
CA LEU A 273 -11.82 -18.25 5.76
C LEU A 273 -13.21 -17.58 5.69
N PRO A 274 -14.28 -18.36 5.87
CA PRO A 274 -15.63 -17.82 5.82
C PRO A 274 -15.90 -16.91 7.02
N VAL A 275 -16.85 -15.98 6.87
CA VAL A 275 -17.36 -15.18 7.98
C VAL A 275 -18.09 -16.12 8.95
N GLY A 276 -17.60 -16.21 10.19
CA GLY A 276 -18.13 -17.13 11.20
C GLY A 276 -18.03 -16.55 12.61
N ALA A 277 -18.18 -17.40 13.61
CA ALA A 277 -18.16 -17.02 15.03
C ALA A 277 -16.86 -16.32 15.46
N ASN A 278 -15.75 -16.57 14.76
CA ASN A 278 -14.45 -15.94 15.01
C ASN A 278 -14.25 -14.63 14.23
N SER A 279 -15.22 -14.21 13.43
CA SER A 279 -15.16 -12.94 12.73
C SER A 279 -15.22 -11.76 13.71
N ARG A 280 -14.42 -10.74 13.46
CA ARG A 280 -14.49 -9.46 14.20
C ARG A 280 -15.90 -8.87 14.23
N LEU A 281 -16.70 -9.15 13.22
CA LEU A 281 -18.06 -8.64 13.06
C LEU A 281 -19.14 -9.56 13.71
N ALA A 282 -18.76 -10.71 14.27
CA ALA A 282 -19.72 -11.68 14.84
C ALA A 282 -20.58 -11.08 15.98
N GLN A 283 -20.05 -10.10 16.70
CA GLN A 283 -20.76 -9.43 17.81
C GLN A 283 -21.70 -8.31 17.34
N SER A 284 -21.68 -7.93 16.05
CA SER A 284 -22.51 -6.88 15.48
C SER A 284 -23.20 -7.35 14.21
N PRO A 285 -24.41 -7.91 14.31
CA PRO A 285 -25.18 -8.38 13.14
C PRO A 285 -25.38 -7.31 12.08
N VAL A 286 -25.56 -6.03 12.49
CA VAL A 286 -25.71 -4.87 11.58
C VAL A 286 -24.45 -4.68 10.73
N LEU A 287 -23.26 -4.70 11.37
CA LEU A 287 -22.02 -4.50 10.65
C LEU A 287 -21.65 -5.73 9.80
N ALA A 288 -21.96 -6.93 10.27
CA ALA A 288 -21.81 -8.16 9.50
C ALA A 288 -22.69 -8.16 8.24
N HIS A 289 -23.95 -7.72 8.39
CA HIS A 289 -24.86 -7.58 7.26
C HIS A 289 -24.38 -6.50 6.27
N LEU A 290 -23.88 -5.37 6.77
CA LEU A 290 -23.34 -4.29 5.96
C LEU A 290 -22.14 -4.79 5.14
N GLU A 291 -21.18 -5.48 5.77
CA GLU A 291 -20.02 -6.06 5.08
C GLU A 291 -20.44 -7.01 3.96
N GLN A 292 -21.44 -7.87 4.20
CA GLN A 292 -21.87 -8.87 3.25
C GLN A 292 -22.71 -8.34 2.09
N ASN A 293 -23.32 -7.16 2.22
CA ASN A 293 -24.31 -6.66 1.25
C ASN A 293 -23.95 -5.30 0.62
N LEU A 294 -23.14 -4.47 1.30
CA LEU A 294 -22.79 -3.15 0.77
C LEU A 294 -21.99 -3.29 -0.53
N PHE A 295 -22.41 -2.56 -1.56
CA PHE A 295 -21.81 -2.59 -2.91
C PHE A 295 -21.80 -3.97 -3.57
N ARG A 296 -22.71 -4.85 -3.18
CA ARG A 296 -22.94 -6.14 -3.88
C ARG A 296 -24.06 -5.99 -4.90
N VAL A 297 -23.92 -6.70 -6.03
CA VAL A 297 -24.96 -6.72 -7.09
C VAL A 297 -26.28 -7.27 -6.55
N ARG A 298 -26.20 -8.29 -5.69
CA ARG A 298 -27.35 -8.85 -4.97
C ARG A 298 -27.24 -8.46 -3.51
N SER A 299 -27.74 -7.28 -3.17
CA SER A 299 -27.80 -6.82 -1.79
C SER A 299 -29.18 -7.13 -1.18
N HIS A 300 -29.17 -7.47 0.09
CA HIS A 300 -30.38 -7.65 0.88
C HIS A 300 -30.52 -6.50 1.88
N ARG A 301 -31.76 -6.04 2.04
CA ARG A 301 -32.04 -5.00 3.03
C ARG A 301 -31.98 -5.61 4.44
N TYR A 302 -31.39 -4.88 5.37
CA TYR A 302 -31.45 -5.21 6.78
C TYR A 302 -32.84 -4.82 7.32
N GLU A 303 -33.56 -5.78 7.90
CA GLU A 303 -34.96 -5.59 8.31
C GLU A 303 -35.11 -5.22 9.78
N GLU A 304 -34.08 -5.48 10.60
CA GLU A 304 -34.10 -5.17 12.01
C GLU A 304 -33.63 -3.74 12.30
N ASN A 305 -33.84 -3.27 13.55
CA ASN A 305 -33.38 -1.96 13.97
C ASN A 305 -31.86 -1.95 14.11
N CYS A 306 -31.18 -1.02 13.42
CA CYS A 306 -29.74 -0.83 13.51
C CYS A 306 -29.25 -0.32 14.89
N GLY A 307 -30.14 0.17 15.73
CA GLY A 307 -29.84 0.68 17.06
C GLY A 307 -28.74 1.75 17.06
N GLU A 308 -27.72 1.55 17.89
CA GLU A 308 -26.53 2.42 17.96
C GLU A 308 -25.37 1.97 17.06
N ALA A 309 -25.48 0.80 16.43
CA ALA A 309 -24.39 0.21 15.66
C ALA A 309 -24.07 0.97 14.37
N LEU A 310 -25.11 1.63 13.76
CA LEU A 310 -24.95 2.41 12.55
C LEU A 310 -25.82 3.67 12.61
N ARG A 311 -25.21 4.82 12.40
CA ARG A 311 -25.89 6.12 12.31
C ARG A 311 -25.34 6.93 11.15
N ILE A 312 -26.21 7.64 10.46
CA ILE A 312 -25.84 8.53 9.34
C ILE A 312 -26.23 9.94 9.74
N TYR A 313 -25.29 10.87 9.59
CA TYR A 313 -25.48 12.28 9.84
C TYR A 313 -25.14 13.08 8.58
N SER A 314 -25.86 14.16 8.35
CA SER A 314 -25.57 15.12 7.28
C SER A 314 -25.31 16.49 7.91
N LEU A 315 -24.18 17.08 7.57
CA LEU A 315 -23.70 18.35 8.11
C LEU A 315 -23.33 19.29 6.96
N ALA A 316 -23.29 20.60 7.24
CA ALA A 316 -23.21 21.61 6.18
C ALA A 316 -21.78 21.80 5.62
N THR A 317 -20.74 21.57 6.44
CA THR A 317 -19.35 21.82 6.05
C THR A 317 -18.40 20.77 6.64
N PRO A 318 -17.23 20.50 6.01
CA PRO A 318 -16.23 19.61 6.56
C PRO A 318 -15.76 19.98 7.98
N ARG A 319 -15.73 21.28 8.29
CA ARG A 319 -15.39 21.74 9.64
C ARG A 319 -16.45 21.31 10.68
N GLU A 320 -17.72 21.41 10.32
CA GLU A 320 -18.82 20.99 11.21
C GLU A 320 -18.88 19.47 11.35
N GLU A 321 -18.58 18.73 10.28
CA GLU A 321 -18.43 17.27 10.33
C GLU A 321 -17.35 16.86 11.33
N LEU A 322 -16.18 17.50 11.26
CA LEU A 322 -15.10 17.22 12.18
C LEU A 322 -15.42 17.63 13.62
N ARG A 323 -16.08 18.79 13.81
CA ARG A 323 -16.56 19.23 15.15
C ARG A 323 -17.57 18.25 15.74
N PHE A 324 -18.50 17.79 14.93
CA PHE A 324 -19.49 16.80 15.36
C PHE A 324 -18.81 15.46 15.72
N ALA A 325 -17.85 15.00 14.90
CA ALA A 325 -17.06 13.82 15.19
C ALA A 325 -16.31 13.96 16.51
N ALA A 326 -15.60 15.07 16.75
CA ALA A 326 -14.89 15.34 17.98
C ALA A 326 -15.82 15.40 19.20
N TRP A 327 -16.96 16.07 19.08
CA TRP A 327 -17.99 16.09 20.12
C TRP A 327 -18.51 14.68 20.43
N LYS A 328 -18.81 13.89 19.38
CA LYS A 328 -19.30 12.52 19.53
C LYS A 328 -18.28 11.61 20.18
N LEU A 329 -17.00 11.73 19.78
CA LEU A 329 -15.89 11.01 20.41
C LEU A 329 -15.78 11.32 21.89
N SER A 330 -15.77 12.61 22.28
CA SER A 330 -15.72 13.02 23.68
C SER A 330 -16.89 12.48 24.49
N HIS A 331 -18.08 12.43 23.90
CA HIS A 331 -19.28 11.88 24.54
C HIS A 331 -19.17 10.36 24.75
N LEU A 332 -18.78 9.62 23.70
CA LEU A 332 -18.59 8.16 23.77
C LEU A 332 -17.51 7.75 24.76
N MET A 333 -16.43 8.52 24.86
CA MET A 333 -15.37 8.26 25.84
C MET A 333 -15.87 8.39 27.27
N ARG A 334 -16.71 9.38 27.55
CA ARG A 334 -17.27 9.57 28.89
C ARG A 334 -18.34 8.53 29.25
N GLU A 335 -19.14 8.11 28.27
CA GLU A 335 -20.23 7.16 28.51
C GLU A 335 -19.81 5.69 28.42
N LYS A 336 -18.94 5.35 27.46
CA LYS A 336 -18.55 3.97 27.15
C LYS A 336 -17.17 3.59 27.65
N ASN A 337 -16.42 4.56 28.22
CA ASN A 337 -15.05 4.38 28.72
C ASN A 337 -14.07 3.80 27.69
N TYR A 338 -14.29 4.12 26.40
CA TYR A 338 -13.38 3.75 25.32
C TYR A 338 -12.09 4.58 25.37
N ARG A 339 -11.00 4.02 24.87
CA ARG A 339 -9.69 4.69 24.80
C ARG A 339 -9.50 5.37 23.44
N TYR A 340 -8.65 6.39 23.36
CA TYR A 340 -8.39 7.15 22.13
C TYR A 340 -7.97 6.27 20.93
N HIS A 341 -7.19 5.23 21.15
CA HIS A 341 -6.73 4.32 20.10
C HIS A 341 -7.82 3.34 19.57
N GLU A 342 -8.99 3.33 20.19
CA GLU A 342 -10.14 2.52 19.74
C GLU A 342 -11.03 3.27 18.72
N TYR A 343 -10.67 4.53 18.41
CA TYR A 343 -11.40 5.35 17.45
C TYR A 343 -10.57 5.63 16.21
N ALA A 344 -11.25 5.66 15.07
CA ALA A 344 -10.68 6.14 13.82
C ALA A 344 -11.69 7.04 13.09
N ILE A 345 -11.19 8.12 12.51
CA ILE A 345 -11.92 8.93 11.55
C ILE A 345 -11.35 8.61 10.17
N VAL A 346 -12.18 8.12 9.27
CA VAL A 346 -11.79 7.77 7.91
C VAL A 346 -12.45 8.74 6.94
N CYS A 347 -11.66 9.34 6.05
CA CYS A 347 -12.15 10.25 5.02
C CYS A 347 -11.49 9.93 3.68
N GLY A 348 -12.16 10.21 2.59
CA GLY A 348 -11.63 9.99 1.24
C GLY A 348 -10.58 11.01 0.82
N ASP A 349 -10.62 12.22 1.41
CA ASP A 349 -9.69 13.31 1.15
C ASP A 349 -9.26 13.94 2.48
N VAL A 350 -8.05 13.59 2.93
CA VAL A 350 -7.50 14.06 4.20
C VAL A 350 -7.18 15.56 4.13
N GLU A 351 -6.71 16.09 3.01
CA GLU A 351 -6.32 17.50 2.86
C GLU A 351 -7.50 18.45 3.08
N CYS A 352 -8.70 17.99 2.73
CA CYS A 352 -9.93 18.76 2.97
C CYS A 352 -10.21 18.99 4.45
N TYR A 353 -9.83 18.04 5.32
CA TYR A 353 -10.11 18.06 6.76
C TYR A 353 -8.90 18.50 7.61
N GLU A 354 -7.67 18.21 7.17
CA GLU A 354 -6.43 18.47 7.93
C GLU A 354 -6.34 19.91 8.44
N LYS A 355 -6.66 20.88 7.60
CA LYS A 355 -6.63 22.31 7.95
C LYS A 355 -7.52 22.70 9.14
N TYR A 356 -8.51 21.88 9.44
CA TYR A 356 -9.43 22.07 10.57
C TYR A 356 -9.08 21.20 11.77
N ALA A 357 -8.34 20.11 11.56
CA ALA A 357 -8.07 19.10 12.57
C ALA A 357 -7.46 19.69 13.83
N LYS A 358 -6.39 20.48 13.68
CA LYS A 358 -5.71 21.12 14.82
C LYS A 358 -6.70 21.92 15.68
N SER A 359 -7.40 22.88 15.07
CA SER A 359 -8.29 23.79 15.79
C SER A 359 -9.51 23.11 16.42
N VAL A 360 -9.96 22.00 15.82
CA VAL A 360 -11.11 21.26 16.32
C VAL A 360 -10.71 20.33 17.45
N PHE A 361 -9.66 19.51 17.28
CA PHE A 361 -9.27 18.52 18.29
C PHE A 361 -8.66 19.17 19.54
N GLU A 362 -7.90 20.27 19.41
CA GLU A 362 -7.42 21.06 20.54
C GLU A 362 -8.58 21.63 21.37
N LEU A 363 -9.68 22.04 20.73
CA LEU A 363 -10.86 22.55 21.45
C LEU A 363 -11.51 21.50 22.37
N TYR A 364 -11.37 20.22 22.04
CA TYR A 364 -11.95 19.09 22.77
C TYR A 364 -10.91 18.31 23.60
N ASP A 365 -9.66 18.77 23.66
CA ASP A 365 -8.54 18.09 24.31
C ASP A 365 -8.35 16.65 23.81
N ILE A 366 -8.58 16.41 22.51
CA ILE A 366 -8.44 15.08 21.89
C ILE A 366 -7.05 14.97 21.26
N PRO A 367 -6.18 14.06 21.75
CA PRO A 367 -4.95 13.73 21.07
C PRO A 367 -5.29 13.03 19.74
N TYR A 368 -4.66 13.47 18.65
CA TYR A 368 -4.93 12.94 17.31
C TYR A 368 -3.64 12.74 16.52
N PHE A 369 -3.71 11.86 15.55
CA PHE A 369 -2.70 11.67 14.52
C PHE A 369 -3.41 11.80 13.16
N VAL A 370 -2.81 12.55 12.23
CA VAL A 370 -3.30 12.67 10.85
C VAL A 370 -2.29 11.98 9.95
N ASP A 371 -2.77 10.99 9.20
CA ASP A 371 -1.94 10.26 8.24
C ASP A 371 -1.86 11.05 6.93
N THR A 372 -0.98 12.06 6.92
CA THR A 372 -0.67 12.86 5.73
C THR A 372 0.74 12.56 5.27
N LYS A 373 0.97 12.61 3.97
CA LYS A 373 2.30 12.54 3.36
C LYS A 373 3.08 13.87 3.54
N THR A 374 2.92 14.53 4.68
CA THR A 374 3.59 15.80 4.94
C THR A 374 5.03 15.57 5.38
N ASP A 375 5.95 16.28 4.75
CA ASP A 375 7.35 16.34 5.13
C ASP A 375 7.47 16.65 6.64
N ARG A 376 8.11 15.77 7.42
CA ARG A 376 8.28 15.87 8.88
C ARG A 376 9.01 17.12 9.39
N LYS A 377 9.25 18.14 8.55
CA LYS A 377 10.00 19.36 8.90
C LYS A 377 9.16 20.53 9.34
N SER A 378 7.85 20.40 9.49
CA SER A 378 6.98 21.52 9.92
C SER A 378 6.40 21.40 11.34
N VAL A 379 7.00 20.58 12.21
CA VAL A 379 6.64 20.54 13.63
C VAL A 379 7.89 20.94 14.43
N VAL A 380 8.10 22.22 14.56
CA VAL A 380 8.88 22.84 15.65
C VAL A 380 8.03 23.94 16.25
#